data_834ae225aaf9688e2a12e0fbc4e2891e
#
_entry.id   834ae225aaf9688e2a12e0fbc4e2891e
#
_cell.length_a   1.000
_cell.length_b   1.000
_cell.length_c   1.000
_cell.angle_alpha   90.00
_cell.angle_beta   90.00
_cell.angle_gamma   90.00
#
_symmetry.space_group_name_H-M   'P 1'
#
loop_
_entity.id
_entity.type
_entity.pdbx_description
1 polymer ?
#
loop_
_entity_poly.entity_id
_entity_poly.type
_entity_poly.pdbx_seq_one_letter_code
_entity_poly.pdbx_strand_id
1 'polypeptide(L)'
;MAERGRRSSQPLLSSILDTLGEEIVSGKQPEGHTFTLHDLSERFDISRTVAREAMRALEQLGLVSSSRRVGLKVLPQSEWNVFDHAIISWRLRTEEQRAAQLASLRELRDAIEPSAARLAAVSATKEQARRLCELADQIVELAGQDAGNSDAFQEADLEFHALMLGASGNEMFVALTSPIMDIMSGRALYGIMPDDPHVDTMQIHVELAAAISRGDADAAEDASRRLLRGVNDFMEM
;
A
#
# COMPACT_ATOMS: atom_id res chain seq x y z
N MET A 1 -29.66 -26.02 -2.76
CA MET A 1 -29.41 -25.71 -1.31
C MET A 1 -27.93 -25.48 -0.97
N ALA A 2 -27.02 -25.41 -1.92
CA ALA A 2 -25.55 -25.25 -1.67
C ALA A 2 -25.02 -23.80 -1.67
N GLU A 3 -25.80 -22.83 -2.14
CA GLU A 3 -25.31 -21.42 -2.26
C GLU A 3 -25.49 -20.55 -1.00
N ARG A 4 -26.37 -20.91 -0.08
CA ARG A 4 -26.58 -20.15 1.17
C ARG A 4 -25.43 -20.32 2.18
N GLY A 5 -24.67 -21.41 2.11
CA GLY A 5 -23.54 -21.65 3.02
C GLY A 5 -22.26 -20.88 2.68
N ARG A 6 -22.05 -20.48 1.42
CA ARG A 6 -20.85 -19.76 0.99
C ARG A 6 -20.83 -18.28 1.35
N ARG A 7 -21.99 -17.61 1.32
CA ARG A 7 -22.08 -16.17 1.63
C ARG A 7 -21.94 -15.80 3.11
N SER A 8 -22.20 -16.74 4.01
CA SER A 8 -22.06 -16.50 5.47
C SER A 8 -20.67 -16.85 6.02
N SER A 9 -19.86 -17.62 5.28
CA SER A 9 -18.53 -18.03 5.74
C SER A 9 -17.42 -17.03 5.36
N GLN A 10 -17.60 -16.23 4.30
CA GLN A 10 -16.62 -15.23 3.88
C GLN A 10 -16.37 -14.11 4.91
N PRO A 11 -17.41 -13.46 5.48
CA PRO A 11 -17.20 -12.45 6.54
C PRO A 11 -16.53 -13.02 7.79
N LEU A 12 -16.87 -14.27 8.15
CA LEU A 12 -16.29 -14.94 9.30
C LEU A 12 -14.80 -15.27 9.07
N LEU A 13 -14.44 -15.80 7.90
CA LEU A 13 -13.07 -16.09 7.54
C LEU A 13 -12.21 -14.81 7.53
N SER A 14 -12.72 -13.72 6.94
CA SER A 14 -12.05 -12.43 6.96
C SER A 14 -11.78 -11.94 8.38
N SER A 15 -12.78 -11.98 9.27
CA SER A 15 -12.62 -11.57 10.66
C SER A 15 -11.57 -12.40 11.42
N ILE A 16 -11.49 -13.70 11.15
CA ILE A 16 -10.49 -14.59 11.76
C ILE A 16 -9.09 -14.23 11.25
N LEU A 17 -8.95 -13.99 9.94
CA LEU A 17 -7.68 -13.61 9.32
C LEU A 17 -7.22 -12.24 9.83
N ASP A 18 -8.11 -11.27 9.95
CA ASP A 18 -7.80 -9.97 10.51
C ASP A 18 -7.29 -10.10 11.95
N THR A 19 -7.99 -10.88 12.80
CA THR A 19 -7.56 -11.08 14.19
C THR A 19 -6.19 -11.74 14.28
N LEU A 20 -5.98 -12.85 13.57
CA LEU A 20 -4.72 -13.59 13.63
C LEU A 20 -3.58 -12.83 12.95
N GLY A 21 -3.85 -12.17 11.83
CA GLY A 21 -2.88 -11.35 11.11
C GLY A 21 -2.38 -10.20 11.97
N GLU A 22 -3.26 -9.46 12.62
CA GLU A 22 -2.89 -8.39 13.55
C GLU A 22 -2.11 -8.90 14.76
N GLU A 23 -2.48 -10.06 15.31
CA GLU A 23 -1.74 -10.65 16.44
C GLU A 23 -0.34 -11.09 16.05
N ILE A 24 -0.15 -11.64 14.85
CA ILE A 24 1.18 -12.03 14.35
C ILE A 24 1.99 -10.77 14.05
N VAL A 25 1.43 -9.83 13.31
CA VAL A 25 2.09 -8.59 12.90
C VAL A 25 2.49 -7.74 14.11
N SER A 26 1.64 -7.66 15.15
CA SER A 26 1.95 -6.94 16.40
C SER A 26 2.93 -7.67 17.32
N GLY A 27 3.26 -8.93 17.04
CA GLY A 27 4.10 -9.75 17.90
C GLY A 27 3.39 -10.36 19.11
N LYS A 28 2.07 -10.20 19.25
CA LYS A 28 1.27 -10.91 20.27
C LYS A 28 1.36 -12.43 20.08
N GLN A 29 1.46 -12.86 18.82
CA GLN A 29 1.87 -14.20 18.44
C GLN A 29 3.30 -14.13 17.93
N PRO A 30 4.33 -14.36 18.79
CA PRO A 30 5.72 -14.13 18.40
C PRO A 30 6.21 -15.16 17.40
N GLU A 31 7.29 -14.82 16.69
CA GLU A 31 8.01 -15.75 15.83
C GLU A 31 8.31 -17.06 16.56
N GLY A 32 8.09 -18.17 15.88
CA GLY A 32 8.27 -19.51 16.42
C GLY A 32 7.12 -20.02 17.29
N HIS A 33 6.13 -19.18 17.65
CA HIS A 33 4.95 -19.64 18.35
C HIS A 33 4.19 -20.68 17.51
N THR A 34 3.63 -21.69 18.18
CA THR A 34 2.93 -22.79 17.50
C THR A 34 1.52 -22.95 18.02
N PHE A 35 0.60 -23.22 17.10
CA PHE A 35 -0.79 -23.53 17.39
C PHE A 35 -1.35 -24.54 16.38
N THR A 36 -2.42 -25.22 16.74
CA THR A 36 -3.01 -26.27 15.93
C THR A 36 -4.33 -25.84 15.27
N LEU A 37 -4.83 -26.61 14.28
CA LEU A 37 -6.18 -26.43 13.74
C LEU A 37 -7.25 -26.59 14.81
N HIS A 38 -7.00 -27.39 15.85
CA HIS A 38 -7.92 -27.58 16.96
C HIS A 38 -8.01 -26.28 17.78
N ASP A 39 -6.87 -25.70 18.13
CA ASP A 39 -6.82 -24.42 18.85
C ASP A 39 -7.57 -23.32 18.12
N LEU A 40 -7.42 -23.23 16.78
CA LEU A 40 -8.20 -22.29 15.96
C LEU A 40 -9.69 -22.59 15.99
N SER A 41 -10.08 -23.87 15.88
CA SER A 41 -11.48 -24.26 15.89
C SER A 41 -12.14 -23.95 17.22
N GLU A 42 -11.46 -24.20 18.35
CA GLU A 42 -11.98 -23.87 19.69
C GLU A 42 -12.02 -22.38 19.94
N ARG A 43 -10.94 -21.66 19.62
CA ARG A 43 -10.82 -20.23 19.88
C ARG A 43 -11.89 -19.39 19.16
N PHE A 44 -12.19 -19.73 17.90
CA PHE A 44 -13.10 -18.96 17.05
C PHE A 44 -14.49 -19.62 16.91
N ASP A 45 -14.74 -20.74 17.60
CA ASP A 45 -15.97 -21.54 17.48
C ASP A 45 -16.33 -21.85 16.01
N ILE A 46 -15.34 -22.37 15.26
CA ILE A 46 -15.46 -22.64 13.83
C ILE A 46 -15.25 -24.12 13.47
N SER A 47 -15.78 -24.49 12.32
CA SER A 47 -15.56 -25.83 11.79
C SER A 47 -14.09 -26.05 11.41
N ARG A 48 -13.64 -27.31 11.43
CA ARG A 48 -12.30 -27.71 10.96
C ARG A 48 -12.04 -27.29 9.51
N THR A 49 -13.07 -27.18 8.69
CA THR A 49 -12.96 -26.74 7.31
C THR A 49 -12.58 -25.26 7.25
N VAL A 50 -13.25 -24.40 7.98
CA VAL A 50 -12.95 -22.97 8.07
C VAL A 50 -11.57 -22.73 8.69
N ALA A 51 -11.22 -23.46 9.77
CA ALA A 51 -9.89 -23.39 10.35
C ALA A 51 -8.77 -23.76 9.34
N ARG A 52 -9.03 -24.75 8.47
CA ARG A 52 -8.08 -25.12 7.41
C ARG A 52 -7.97 -24.08 6.31
N GLU A 53 -9.07 -23.41 5.96
CA GLU A 53 -9.05 -22.29 5.00
C GLU A 53 -8.27 -21.10 5.57
N ALA A 54 -8.49 -20.74 6.83
CA ALA A 54 -7.73 -19.70 7.51
C ALA A 54 -6.23 -20.02 7.56
N MET A 55 -5.87 -21.26 7.91
CA MET A 55 -4.50 -21.75 7.90
C MET A 55 -3.85 -21.55 6.52
N ARG A 56 -4.51 -21.98 5.44
CA ARG A 56 -3.98 -21.86 4.07
C ARG A 56 -3.78 -20.42 3.66
N ALA A 57 -4.70 -19.54 4.03
CA ALA A 57 -4.57 -18.11 3.75
C ALA A 57 -3.36 -17.50 4.48
N LEU A 58 -3.16 -17.82 5.77
CA LEU A 58 -1.98 -17.37 6.52
C LEU A 58 -0.66 -17.94 5.96
N GLU A 59 -0.67 -19.20 5.46
CA GLU A 59 0.49 -19.77 4.77
C GLU A 59 0.81 -19.06 3.45
N GLN A 60 -0.21 -18.70 2.66
CA GLN A 60 -0.03 -17.94 1.41
C GLN A 60 0.54 -16.55 1.65
N LEU A 61 0.21 -15.95 2.79
CA LEU A 61 0.75 -14.66 3.21
C LEU A 61 2.18 -14.76 3.79
N GLY A 62 2.70 -15.98 3.96
CA GLY A 62 4.01 -16.21 4.58
C GLY A 62 4.03 -15.99 6.09
N LEU A 63 2.88 -15.83 6.74
CA LEU A 63 2.80 -15.58 8.18
C LEU A 63 3.06 -16.82 9.03
N VAL A 64 2.70 -17.99 8.51
CA VAL A 64 2.87 -19.27 9.18
C VAL A 64 3.36 -20.35 8.21
N SER A 65 3.97 -21.39 8.76
CA SER A 65 4.19 -22.66 8.05
C SER A 65 3.51 -23.81 8.78
N SER A 66 3.01 -24.78 8.04
CA SER A 66 2.41 -25.99 8.63
C SER A 66 3.35 -27.18 8.63
N SER A 67 3.30 -27.95 9.69
CA SER A 67 3.96 -29.25 9.73
C SER A 67 3.07 -30.30 10.40
N ARG A 68 3.22 -31.58 9.93
CA ARG A 68 2.37 -32.69 10.43
C ARG A 68 2.49 -32.96 11.92
N ARG A 69 3.60 -32.58 12.57
CA ARG A 69 3.89 -32.91 13.96
C ARG A 69 3.76 -31.73 14.91
N VAL A 70 3.90 -30.50 14.40
CA VAL A 70 3.99 -29.28 15.22
C VAL A 70 2.73 -28.42 15.07
N GLY A 71 1.97 -28.60 14.00
CA GLY A 71 0.85 -27.71 13.66
C GLY A 71 1.32 -26.51 12.83
N LEU A 72 0.82 -25.35 13.11
CA LEU A 72 1.18 -24.07 12.50
C LEU A 72 2.27 -23.41 13.34
N LYS A 73 3.32 -22.92 12.69
CA LYS A 73 4.41 -22.16 13.32
C LYS A 73 4.46 -20.76 12.69
N VAL A 74 4.47 -19.73 13.53
CA VAL A 74 4.65 -18.33 13.11
C VAL A 74 6.05 -18.13 12.54
N LEU A 75 6.10 -17.52 11.34
CA LEU A 75 7.33 -17.25 10.59
C LEU A 75 7.88 -15.85 10.90
N PRO A 76 9.20 -15.64 10.71
CA PRO A 76 9.80 -14.32 10.83
C PRO A 76 9.28 -13.37 9.72
N GLN A 77 9.39 -12.06 9.97
CA GLN A 77 8.93 -11.03 9.03
C GLN A 77 9.59 -11.13 7.65
N SER A 78 10.81 -11.67 7.56
CA SER A 78 11.51 -11.89 6.29
C SER A 78 10.82 -12.85 5.33
N GLU A 79 9.89 -13.68 5.84
CA GLU A 79 9.11 -14.65 5.05
C GLU A 79 7.75 -14.09 4.62
N TRP A 80 7.34 -12.93 5.15
CA TRP A 80 6.02 -12.36 4.88
C TRP A 80 5.92 -11.83 3.46
N ASN A 81 4.76 -11.99 2.85
CA ASN A 81 4.42 -11.34 1.59
C ASN A 81 4.08 -9.86 1.85
N VAL A 82 5.11 -9.04 2.08
CA VAL A 82 4.99 -7.65 2.53
C VAL A 82 4.25 -6.73 1.55
N PHE A 83 4.05 -7.15 0.31
CA PHE A 83 3.27 -6.44 -0.71
C PHE A 83 1.80 -6.88 -0.76
N ASP A 84 1.38 -7.85 0.05
CA ASP A 84 -0.02 -8.23 0.12
C ASP A 84 -0.84 -7.20 0.88
N HIS A 85 -2.00 -6.83 0.32
CA HIS A 85 -2.93 -5.84 0.88
C HIS A 85 -3.29 -6.13 2.35
N ALA A 86 -3.51 -7.40 2.71
CA ALA A 86 -3.86 -7.75 4.07
C ALA A 86 -2.72 -7.46 5.05
N ILE A 87 -1.48 -7.82 4.70
CA ILE A 87 -0.29 -7.55 5.53
C ILE A 87 -0.06 -6.05 5.66
N ILE A 88 -0.16 -5.29 4.55
CA ILE A 88 -0.06 -3.83 4.56
C ILE A 88 -1.10 -3.24 5.51
N SER A 89 -2.36 -3.64 5.38
CA SER A 89 -3.47 -3.16 6.20
C SER A 89 -3.26 -3.46 7.68
N TRP A 90 -2.86 -4.68 8.05
CA TRP A 90 -2.59 -5.04 9.45
C TRP A 90 -1.41 -4.27 10.03
N ARG A 91 -0.31 -4.10 9.29
CA ARG A 91 0.84 -3.30 9.73
C ARG A 91 0.50 -1.83 9.94
N LEU A 92 -0.35 -1.24 9.08
CA LEU A 92 -0.80 0.14 9.23
C LEU A 92 -1.76 0.31 10.42
N ARG A 93 -2.60 -0.68 10.72
CA ARG A 93 -3.50 -0.68 11.89
C ARG A 93 -2.74 -0.86 13.21
N THR A 94 -1.62 -1.56 13.18
CA THR A 94 -0.79 -1.84 14.36
C THR A 94 0.15 -0.66 14.62
N GLU A 95 -0.02 0.02 15.76
CA GLU A 95 0.73 1.24 16.09
C GLU A 95 2.24 1.02 16.06
N GLU A 96 2.72 -0.09 16.63
CA GLU A 96 4.14 -0.46 16.70
C GLU A 96 4.77 -0.72 15.33
N GLN A 97 3.97 -1.10 14.33
CA GLN A 97 4.45 -1.44 12.98
C GLN A 97 4.28 -0.30 11.98
N ARG A 98 3.37 0.62 12.26
CA ARG A 98 2.98 1.69 11.33
C ARG A 98 4.16 2.56 10.90
N ALA A 99 4.96 3.02 11.85
CA ALA A 99 6.12 3.87 11.56
C ALA A 99 7.13 3.15 10.64
N ALA A 100 7.44 1.88 10.93
CA ALA A 100 8.35 1.07 10.11
C ALA A 100 7.78 0.81 8.69
N GLN A 101 6.46 0.59 8.58
CA GLN A 101 5.78 0.41 7.29
C GLN A 101 5.88 1.68 6.42
N LEU A 102 5.67 2.85 7.03
CA LEU A 102 5.73 4.13 6.33
C LEU A 102 7.16 4.51 5.93
N ALA A 103 8.15 4.21 6.78
CA ALA A 103 9.56 4.39 6.44
C ALA A 103 9.97 3.53 5.23
N SER A 104 9.58 2.24 5.23
CA SER A 104 9.84 1.33 4.10
C SER A 104 9.15 1.79 2.81
N LEU A 105 7.93 2.37 2.89
CA LEU A 105 7.26 2.96 1.73
C LEU A 105 8.05 4.14 1.17
N ARG A 106 8.50 5.04 2.05
CA ARG A 106 9.28 6.21 1.64
C ARG A 106 10.53 5.79 0.86
N GLU A 107 11.31 4.85 1.42
CA GLU A 107 12.51 4.32 0.77
C GLU A 107 12.19 3.66 -0.59
N LEU A 108 11.10 2.90 -0.67
CA LEU A 108 10.65 2.29 -1.91
C LEU A 108 10.29 3.35 -2.96
N ARG A 109 9.51 4.37 -2.60
CA ARG A 109 9.12 5.46 -3.50
C ARG A 109 10.33 6.24 -3.98
N ASP A 110 11.26 6.61 -3.08
CA ASP A 110 12.50 7.32 -3.41
C ASP A 110 13.36 6.54 -4.41
N ALA A 111 13.34 5.21 -4.34
CA ALA A 111 14.10 4.34 -5.23
C ALA A 111 13.45 4.19 -6.62
N ILE A 112 12.11 4.10 -6.71
CA ILE A 112 11.44 3.71 -7.95
C ILE A 112 10.73 4.84 -8.68
N GLU A 113 10.08 5.79 -7.99
CA GLU A 113 9.27 6.81 -8.66
C GLU A 113 10.08 7.74 -9.58
N PRO A 114 11.29 8.20 -9.23
CA PRO A 114 12.10 8.98 -10.17
C PRO A 114 12.43 8.22 -11.46
N SER A 115 12.75 6.93 -11.33
CA SER A 115 13.01 6.07 -12.48
C SER A 115 11.73 5.82 -13.29
N ALA A 116 10.59 5.67 -12.64
CA ALA A 116 9.29 5.53 -13.30
C ALA A 116 8.90 6.81 -14.05
N ALA A 117 9.12 7.99 -13.47
CA ALA A 117 8.88 9.29 -14.09
C ALA A 117 9.73 9.47 -15.36
N ARG A 118 11.03 9.12 -15.26
CA ARG A 118 11.95 9.11 -16.40
C ARG A 118 11.46 8.25 -17.56
N LEU A 119 11.03 7.03 -17.24
CA LEU A 119 10.49 6.09 -18.24
C LEU A 119 9.14 6.56 -18.78
N ALA A 120 8.27 7.11 -17.94
CA ALA A 120 6.98 7.66 -18.36
C ALA A 120 7.15 8.80 -19.38
N ALA A 121 8.17 9.65 -19.25
CA ALA A 121 8.47 10.70 -20.23
C ALA A 121 8.78 10.12 -21.62
N VAL A 122 9.31 8.89 -21.69
CA VAL A 122 9.64 8.22 -22.96
C VAL A 122 8.48 7.39 -23.50
N SER A 123 7.70 6.78 -22.61
CA SER A 123 6.75 5.68 -22.94
C SER A 123 5.29 6.08 -22.85
N ALA A 124 4.96 7.18 -22.15
CA ALA A 124 3.57 7.58 -21.94
C ALA A 124 2.84 7.84 -23.27
N THR A 125 1.63 7.34 -23.38
CA THR A 125 0.73 7.74 -24.45
C THR A 125 0.31 9.20 -24.29
N LYS A 126 -0.13 9.84 -25.36
CA LYS A 126 -0.66 11.21 -25.30
C LYS A 126 -1.81 11.37 -24.32
N GLU A 127 -2.65 10.35 -24.20
CA GLU A 127 -3.78 10.32 -23.27
C GLU A 127 -3.31 10.26 -21.82
N GLN A 128 -2.32 9.41 -21.51
CA GLN A 128 -1.73 9.32 -20.17
C GLN A 128 -1.06 10.64 -19.78
N ALA A 129 -0.27 11.22 -20.67
CA ALA A 129 0.38 12.51 -20.42
C ALA A 129 -0.63 13.64 -20.20
N ARG A 130 -1.71 13.69 -20.98
CA ARG A 130 -2.82 14.65 -20.78
C ARG A 130 -3.47 14.45 -19.41
N ARG A 131 -3.80 13.20 -19.04
CA ARG A 131 -4.44 12.91 -17.76
C ARG A 131 -3.55 13.26 -16.57
N LEU A 132 -2.22 13.03 -16.66
CA LEU A 132 -1.26 13.46 -15.64
C LEU A 132 -1.28 14.98 -15.43
N CYS A 133 -1.35 15.78 -16.51
CA CYS A 133 -1.47 17.23 -16.39
C CYS A 133 -2.77 17.64 -15.70
N GLU A 134 -3.91 17.03 -16.08
CA GLU A 134 -5.21 17.32 -15.46
C GLU A 134 -5.22 17.01 -13.96
N LEU A 135 -4.63 15.86 -13.56
CA LEU A 135 -4.51 15.47 -12.15
C LEU A 135 -3.62 16.43 -11.38
N ALA A 136 -2.48 16.83 -11.96
CA ALA A 136 -1.57 17.78 -11.34
C ALA A 136 -2.22 19.15 -11.10
N ASP A 137 -2.98 19.67 -12.08
CA ASP A 137 -3.74 20.90 -11.93
C ASP A 137 -4.81 20.77 -10.84
N GLN A 138 -5.52 19.64 -10.79
CA GLN A 138 -6.52 19.35 -9.75
C GLN A 138 -5.90 19.29 -8.35
N ILE A 139 -4.75 18.66 -8.17
CA ILE A 139 -4.02 18.59 -6.90
C ILE A 139 -3.67 19.99 -6.41
N VAL A 140 -3.13 20.86 -7.29
CA VAL A 140 -2.77 22.24 -6.93
C VAL A 140 -4.01 23.07 -6.58
N GLU A 141 -5.09 22.92 -7.35
CA GLU A 141 -6.35 23.63 -7.09
C GLU A 141 -6.92 23.26 -5.71
N LEU A 142 -6.98 21.97 -5.40
CA LEU A 142 -7.50 21.48 -4.11
C LEU A 142 -6.61 21.89 -2.94
N ALA A 143 -5.29 21.85 -3.08
CA ALA A 143 -4.37 22.33 -2.06
C ALA A 143 -4.56 23.84 -1.79
N GLY A 144 -4.77 24.65 -2.84
CA GLY A 144 -4.99 26.09 -2.70
C GLY A 144 -6.35 26.50 -2.10
N GLN A 145 -7.28 25.56 -1.94
CA GLN A 145 -8.61 25.80 -1.34
C GLN A 145 -8.71 25.32 0.11
N ASP A 146 -7.60 25.10 0.82
CA ASP A 146 -7.54 24.46 2.16
C ASP A 146 -8.19 23.04 2.14
N ALA A 147 -8.21 22.40 0.99
CA ALA A 147 -8.80 21.07 0.79
C ALA A 147 -7.74 19.96 0.61
N GLY A 148 -6.50 20.22 1.02
CA GLY A 148 -5.37 19.31 0.87
C GLY A 148 -5.47 18.02 1.70
N ASN A 149 -6.44 17.92 2.60
CA ASN A 149 -6.78 16.69 3.34
C ASN A 149 -8.15 16.12 2.93
N SER A 150 -8.73 16.59 1.82
CA SER A 150 -10.01 16.08 1.33
C SER A 150 -9.86 14.74 0.61
N ASP A 151 -10.94 13.95 0.59
CA ASP A 151 -10.99 12.70 -0.19
C ASP A 151 -10.65 12.94 -1.67
N ALA A 152 -11.12 14.07 -2.24
CA ALA A 152 -10.85 14.45 -3.63
C ALA A 152 -9.36 14.72 -3.90
N PHE A 153 -8.66 15.37 -2.96
CA PHE A 153 -7.21 15.56 -3.05
C PHE A 153 -6.48 14.22 -3.01
N GLN A 154 -6.83 13.36 -2.06
CA GLN A 154 -6.22 12.05 -1.90
C GLN A 154 -6.45 11.17 -3.13
N GLU A 155 -7.66 11.16 -3.69
CA GLU A 155 -7.96 10.42 -4.91
C GLU A 155 -7.12 10.91 -6.09
N ALA A 156 -6.98 12.23 -6.26
CA ALA A 156 -6.17 12.80 -7.34
C ALA A 156 -4.68 12.48 -7.18
N ASP A 157 -4.12 12.57 -5.97
CA ASP A 157 -2.73 12.25 -5.65
C ASP A 157 -2.43 10.76 -5.91
N LEU A 158 -3.31 9.88 -5.44
CA LEU A 158 -3.19 8.44 -5.68
C LEU A 158 -3.27 8.10 -7.17
N GLU A 159 -4.22 8.68 -7.90
CA GLU A 159 -4.37 8.44 -9.34
C GLU A 159 -3.15 8.96 -10.12
N PHE A 160 -2.61 10.13 -9.74
CA PHE A 160 -1.41 10.68 -10.36
C PHE A 160 -0.22 9.74 -10.26
N HIS A 161 0.11 9.27 -9.06
CA HIS A 161 1.23 8.35 -8.83
C HIS A 161 1.00 6.99 -9.50
N ALA A 162 -0.22 6.45 -9.41
CA ALA A 162 -0.57 5.20 -10.08
C ALA A 162 -0.43 5.28 -11.59
N LEU A 163 -0.91 6.38 -12.18
CA LEU A 163 -0.83 6.61 -13.62
C LEU A 163 0.63 6.80 -14.09
N MET A 164 1.46 7.50 -13.31
CA MET A 164 2.88 7.68 -13.61
C MET A 164 3.63 6.34 -13.60
N LEU A 165 3.39 5.48 -12.58
CA LEU A 165 3.96 4.13 -12.53
C LEU A 165 3.49 3.30 -13.72
N GLY A 166 2.20 3.36 -14.06
CA GLY A 166 1.61 2.68 -15.21
C GLY A 166 2.18 3.14 -16.54
N ALA A 167 2.39 4.44 -16.69
CA ALA A 167 2.93 5.06 -17.91
C ALA A 167 4.42 4.78 -18.14
N SER A 168 5.14 4.28 -17.12
CA SER A 168 6.55 3.89 -17.25
C SER A 168 6.79 2.76 -18.25
N GLY A 169 5.75 1.94 -18.55
CA GLY A 169 5.87 0.75 -19.40
C GLY A 169 6.68 -0.39 -18.78
N ASN A 170 7.15 -0.25 -17.54
CA ASN A 170 7.87 -1.30 -16.82
C ASN A 170 6.88 -2.14 -16.00
N GLU A 171 6.70 -3.40 -16.38
CA GLU A 171 5.75 -4.31 -15.73
C GLU A 171 6.02 -4.51 -14.23
N MET A 172 7.30 -4.43 -13.80
CA MET A 172 7.66 -4.55 -12.39
C MET A 172 7.21 -3.33 -11.59
N PHE A 173 7.31 -2.11 -12.15
CA PHE A 173 6.78 -0.89 -11.52
C PHE A 173 5.26 -0.89 -11.50
N VAL A 174 4.62 -1.36 -12.56
CA VAL A 174 3.16 -1.55 -12.62
C VAL A 174 2.69 -2.51 -11.52
N ALA A 175 3.40 -3.60 -11.28
CA ALA A 175 3.07 -4.56 -10.22
C ALA A 175 3.18 -3.98 -8.81
N LEU A 176 4.03 -2.96 -8.60
CA LEU A 176 4.17 -2.26 -7.32
C LEU A 176 3.10 -1.16 -7.09
N THR A 177 2.29 -0.84 -8.10
CA THR A 177 1.28 0.23 -7.98
C THR A 177 0.31 -0.04 -6.84
N SER A 178 -0.34 -1.21 -6.80
CA SER A 178 -1.33 -1.51 -5.75
C SER A 178 -0.73 -1.46 -4.34
N PRO A 179 0.38 -2.12 -4.02
CA PRO A 179 1.00 -2.01 -2.70
C PRO A 179 1.34 -0.58 -2.28
N ILE A 180 1.85 0.24 -3.19
CA ILE A 180 2.19 1.64 -2.91
C ILE A 180 0.92 2.44 -2.61
N MET A 181 -0.12 2.29 -3.42
CA MET A 181 -1.40 2.99 -3.23
C MET A 181 -2.07 2.58 -1.92
N ASP A 182 -2.03 1.31 -1.55
CA ASP A 182 -2.57 0.81 -0.29
C ASP A 182 -1.91 1.48 0.93
N ILE A 183 -0.58 1.64 0.90
CA ILE A 183 0.15 2.29 1.98
C ILE A 183 -0.07 3.81 1.97
N MET A 184 -0.12 4.44 0.79
CA MET A 184 -0.43 5.88 0.67
C MET A 184 -1.83 6.19 1.20
N SER A 185 -2.84 5.41 0.84
CA SER A 185 -4.21 5.55 1.37
C SER A 185 -4.25 5.40 2.89
N GLY A 186 -3.46 4.48 3.45
CA GLY A 186 -3.35 4.29 4.89
C GLY A 186 -2.79 5.51 5.62
N ARG A 187 -1.87 6.28 5.01
CA ARG A 187 -1.36 7.52 5.60
C ARG A 187 -2.48 8.52 5.90
N ALA A 188 -3.37 8.70 4.94
CA ALA A 188 -4.52 9.57 5.09
C ALA A 188 -5.49 9.06 6.16
N LEU A 189 -5.81 7.77 6.13
CA LEU A 189 -6.75 7.15 7.07
C LEU A 189 -6.30 7.27 8.54
N TYR A 190 -4.97 7.26 8.80
CA TYR A 190 -4.42 7.37 10.16
C TYR A 190 -3.97 8.77 10.54
N GLY A 191 -4.34 9.81 9.76
CA GLY A 191 -4.05 11.19 10.08
C GLY A 191 -2.55 11.54 10.04
N ILE A 192 -1.79 10.87 9.18
CA ILE A 192 -0.35 11.08 9.02
C ILE A 192 -0.06 12.04 7.86
N MET A 193 -1.12 12.46 7.15
CA MET A 193 -1.02 13.52 6.14
C MET A 193 -1.09 14.88 6.84
N PRO A 194 -0.29 15.85 6.40
CA PRO A 194 -0.43 17.23 6.88
C PRO A 194 -1.81 17.78 6.51
N ASP A 195 -2.42 18.53 7.43
CA ASP A 195 -3.71 19.20 7.18
C ASP A 195 -3.61 20.23 6.05
N ASP A 196 -2.42 20.78 5.82
CA ASP A 196 -2.15 21.80 4.80
C ASP A 196 -0.88 21.43 4.01
N PRO A 197 -0.99 20.67 2.91
CA PRO A 197 0.15 20.40 2.05
C PRO A 197 0.60 21.73 1.39
N HIS A 198 1.89 22.05 1.54
CA HIS A 198 2.46 23.25 0.94
C HIS A 198 2.17 23.34 -0.56
N VAL A 199 1.50 24.40 -0.99
CA VAL A 199 1.15 24.64 -2.41
C VAL A 199 2.38 24.59 -3.30
N ASP A 200 3.53 25.08 -2.84
CA ASP A 200 4.79 25.04 -3.58
C ASP A 200 5.26 23.59 -3.84
N THR A 201 5.05 22.68 -2.87
CA THR A 201 5.34 21.25 -3.07
C THR A 201 4.35 20.62 -4.05
N MET A 202 3.08 21.00 -3.98
CA MET A 202 2.07 20.51 -4.93
C MET A 202 2.32 21.01 -6.35
N GLN A 203 2.87 22.22 -6.52
CA GLN A 203 3.26 22.76 -7.83
C GLN A 203 4.30 21.89 -8.56
N ILE A 204 5.10 21.09 -7.84
CA ILE A 204 6.05 20.16 -8.45
C ILE A 204 5.33 19.04 -9.25
N HIS A 205 4.08 18.69 -8.90
CA HIS A 205 3.28 17.75 -9.72
C HIS A 205 3.06 18.31 -11.14
N VAL A 206 2.79 19.61 -11.27
CA VAL A 206 2.61 20.27 -12.56
C VAL A 206 3.92 20.26 -13.36
N GLU A 207 5.05 20.53 -12.72
CA GLU A 207 6.35 20.47 -13.37
C GLU A 207 6.67 19.06 -13.86
N LEU A 208 6.39 18.04 -13.03
CA LEU A 208 6.59 16.62 -13.35
C LEU A 208 5.71 16.19 -14.53
N ALA A 209 4.40 16.48 -14.46
CA ALA A 209 3.47 16.15 -15.54
C ALA A 209 3.84 16.84 -16.85
N ALA A 210 4.25 18.12 -16.81
CA ALA A 210 4.71 18.87 -17.97
C ALA A 210 6.00 18.29 -18.56
N ALA A 211 6.95 17.83 -17.72
CA ALA A 211 8.17 17.17 -18.18
C ALA A 211 7.85 15.85 -18.90
N ILE A 212 6.96 15.02 -18.33
CA ILE A 212 6.47 13.78 -18.95
C ILE A 212 5.80 14.10 -20.30
N SER A 213 4.91 15.10 -20.33
CA SER A 213 4.20 15.49 -21.55
C SER A 213 5.12 15.98 -22.69
N ARG A 214 6.24 16.59 -22.35
CA ARG A 214 7.26 17.04 -23.34
C ARG A 214 8.26 15.96 -23.74
N GLY A 215 8.24 14.79 -23.07
CA GLY A 215 9.23 13.75 -23.28
C GLY A 215 10.61 14.05 -22.66
N ASP A 216 10.66 14.97 -21.70
CA ASP A 216 11.89 15.38 -21.01
C ASP A 216 12.19 14.46 -19.82
N ALA A 217 12.90 13.38 -20.09
CA ALA A 217 13.16 12.32 -19.13
C ALA A 217 14.00 12.77 -17.92
N ASP A 218 14.99 13.64 -18.15
CA ASP A 218 15.86 14.13 -17.08
C ASP A 218 15.11 15.11 -16.15
N ALA A 219 14.31 16.01 -16.74
CA ALA A 219 13.48 16.92 -15.96
C ALA A 219 12.37 16.17 -15.19
N ALA A 220 11.78 15.11 -15.75
CA ALA A 220 10.79 14.29 -15.07
C ALA A 220 11.41 13.56 -13.86
N GLU A 221 12.58 12.97 -14.00
CA GLU A 221 13.30 12.34 -12.89
C GLU A 221 13.63 13.34 -11.78
N ASP A 222 14.14 14.52 -12.12
CA ASP A 222 14.47 15.56 -11.14
C ASP A 222 13.22 16.08 -10.41
N ALA A 223 12.14 16.36 -11.14
CA ALA A 223 10.89 16.80 -10.53
C ALA A 223 10.34 15.75 -9.56
N SER A 224 10.35 14.47 -9.92
CA SER A 224 9.93 13.39 -9.03
C SER A 224 10.78 13.33 -7.75
N ARG A 225 12.11 13.45 -7.86
CA ARG A 225 13.00 13.50 -6.68
C ARG A 225 12.71 14.70 -5.77
N ARG A 226 12.41 15.87 -6.35
CA ARG A 226 12.08 17.08 -5.57
C ARG A 226 10.73 16.92 -4.87
N LEU A 227 9.74 16.35 -5.55
CA LEU A 227 8.42 16.09 -4.99
C LEU A 227 8.52 15.19 -3.74
N LEU A 228 9.20 14.05 -3.85
CA LEU A 228 9.37 13.11 -2.75
C LEU A 228 10.11 13.73 -1.55
N ARG A 229 11.17 14.53 -1.81
CA ARG A 229 11.87 15.26 -0.75
C ARG A 229 10.95 16.25 -0.03
N GLY A 230 10.19 17.05 -0.76
CA GLY A 230 9.25 18.01 -0.16
C GLY A 230 8.21 17.35 0.74
N VAL A 231 7.72 16.16 0.35
CA VAL A 231 6.80 15.37 1.19
C VAL A 231 7.51 14.79 2.42
N ASN A 232 8.76 14.34 2.29
CA ASN A 232 9.52 13.75 3.40
C ASN A 232 9.90 14.78 4.46
N ASP A 233 10.39 15.97 4.05
CA ASP A 233 10.76 17.05 4.96
C ASP A 233 9.58 17.49 5.83
N PHE A 234 8.37 17.42 5.28
CA PHE A 234 7.14 17.75 5.99
C PHE A 234 6.77 16.72 7.07
N MET A 235 7.12 15.46 6.88
CA MET A 235 6.79 14.37 7.83
C MET A 235 7.79 14.25 8.99
N GLU A 236 8.91 14.96 8.93
CA GLU A 236 9.93 14.99 9.99
C GLU A 236 9.81 16.21 10.94
N MET A 237 8.92 17.16 10.62
CA MET A 237 8.60 18.33 11.45
C MET A 237 7.49 18.04 12.46
#